data_e32f900fc920f0abc555a26d28a30101
#
_entry.id   e32f900fc920f0abc555a26d28a30101
#
_cell.length_a   1.000
_cell.length_b   1.000
_cell.length_c   1.000
_cell.angle_alpha   90.00
_cell.angle_beta   90.00
_cell.angle_gamma   90.00
#
_symmetry.space_group_name_H-M   'P 1'
#
loop_
_entity.id
_entity.type
_entity.pdbx_description
1 polymer ?
#
loop_
_entity_poly.entity_id
_entity_poly.type
_entity_poly.pdbx_seq_one_letter_code
_entity_poly.pdbx_strand_id
1 'polypeptide(L)'
;YWGLLLLIPFVFVACSKEKKTANPETTNKQQADSIQALMERPVVINDWIYKENRKDLMLMLADAKNNGLNPMDYQLKNIEKTEAKFNKLDSVQQKQYFKILSKSFTLYYRHLYNGKLDPRKLYSDWDLDQKRIKTDTLLKYALKNKKIRSILKEAEPKHAQYQGLKMNLAKLNKINKKDACNIEINDKLFVGSKHPAMKDVKKKLLLLGDIKKADTTAAVYEESLLSGVKKFQERHGIEPNGVIERLTVKALNVPIQKRNSTMPFCMPIKVWNWHKKPIRFGIFTWR
;
A
#
# COMPACT_ATOMS: atom_id res chain seq x y z
N TYR A 1 5.70 -91.20 -1.09
CA TYR A 1 5.82 -90.62 -2.42
C TYR A 1 6.25 -89.19 -2.21
N TRP A 2 7.46 -88.85 -2.62
CA TRP A 2 8.10 -87.56 -2.45
C TRP A 2 7.73 -86.60 -3.55
N GLY A 3 7.19 -85.46 -3.16
CA GLY A 3 6.96 -84.32 -4.02
C GLY A 3 8.03 -83.25 -3.81
N LEU A 4 8.83 -83.03 -4.84
CA LEU A 4 9.90 -82.04 -4.91
C LEU A 4 9.36 -80.63 -5.01
N LEU A 5 9.57 -79.81 -3.98
CA LEU A 5 9.19 -78.35 -3.97
C LEU A 5 10.37 -77.56 -4.58
N LEU A 6 10.17 -77.09 -5.82
CA LEU A 6 11.05 -76.11 -6.47
C LEU A 6 10.81 -74.71 -5.89
N LEU A 7 11.77 -74.20 -5.10
CA LEU A 7 11.87 -72.84 -4.65
C LEU A 7 12.46 -72.00 -5.77
N ILE A 8 11.63 -71.14 -6.38
CA ILE A 8 12.08 -70.09 -7.32
C ILE A 8 12.43 -68.84 -6.50
N PRO A 9 13.67 -68.34 -6.50
CA PRO A 9 13.98 -67.06 -5.86
C PRO A 9 13.45 -65.88 -6.68
N PHE A 10 12.48 -65.17 -6.15
CA PHE A 10 12.05 -63.88 -6.66
C PHE A 10 13.17 -62.86 -6.38
N VAL A 11 13.92 -62.49 -7.39
CA VAL A 11 14.82 -61.36 -7.35
C VAL A 11 14.00 -60.08 -7.53
N PHE A 12 13.74 -59.38 -6.42
CA PHE A 12 13.21 -58.02 -6.49
C PHE A 12 14.37 -57.09 -6.88
N VAL A 13 14.38 -56.68 -8.15
CA VAL A 13 15.17 -55.52 -8.59
C VAL A 13 14.40 -54.28 -8.16
N ALA A 14 14.77 -53.73 -6.99
CA ALA A 14 14.33 -52.44 -6.54
C ALA A 14 15.04 -51.37 -7.35
N CYS A 15 14.39 -50.90 -8.41
CA CYS A 15 14.84 -49.70 -9.14
C CYS A 15 14.46 -48.46 -8.31
N SER A 16 15.32 -48.08 -7.36
CA SER A 16 15.21 -46.82 -6.65
C SER A 16 15.60 -45.67 -7.60
N LYS A 17 14.60 -45.03 -8.21
CA LYS A 17 14.77 -43.70 -8.80
C LYS A 17 15.03 -42.73 -7.68
N GLU A 18 16.29 -42.39 -7.44
CA GLU A 18 16.64 -41.20 -6.65
C GLU A 18 16.00 -39.97 -7.26
N LYS A 19 14.94 -39.49 -6.61
CA LYS A 19 14.48 -38.13 -6.81
C LYS A 19 15.55 -37.20 -6.26
N LYS A 20 16.35 -36.60 -7.14
CA LYS A 20 17.21 -35.47 -6.80
C LYS A 20 16.28 -34.40 -6.24
N THR A 21 16.22 -34.28 -4.93
CA THR A 21 15.61 -33.13 -4.24
C THR A 21 16.44 -31.90 -4.61
N ALA A 22 15.87 -31.06 -5.47
CA ALA A 22 16.48 -29.78 -5.80
C ALA A 22 16.61 -28.97 -4.51
N ASN A 23 17.83 -28.52 -4.22
CA ASN A 23 18.14 -27.72 -3.03
C ASN A 23 17.27 -26.42 -3.07
N PRO A 24 16.44 -26.14 -2.06
CA PRO A 24 15.52 -24.99 -2.07
C PRO A 24 16.25 -23.65 -2.16
N GLU A 25 17.51 -23.56 -1.74
CA GLU A 25 18.31 -22.33 -1.86
C GLU A 25 18.71 -21.99 -3.31
N THR A 26 19.02 -23.00 -4.14
CA THR A 26 19.36 -22.79 -5.55
C THR A 26 18.14 -22.34 -6.36
N THR A 27 16.97 -22.87 -6.05
CA THR A 27 15.71 -22.49 -6.73
C THR A 27 15.29 -21.06 -6.40
N ASN A 28 15.49 -20.62 -5.16
CA ASN A 28 15.19 -19.25 -4.72
C ASN A 28 16.12 -18.20 -5.34
N LYS A 29 17.40 -18.51 -5.48
CA LYS A 29 18.38 -17.61 -6.11
C LYS A 29 18.13 -17.46 -7.60
N GLN A 30 17.89 -18.55 -8.32
CA GLN A 30 17.53 -18.52 -9.74
C GLN A 30 16.19 -17.82 -10.00
N GLN A 31 15.23 -17.89 -9.08
CA GLN A 31 13.97 -17.17 -9.18
C GLN A 31 14.13 -15.66 -8.91
N ALA A 32 14.97 -15.28 -7.96
CA ALA A 32 15.30 -13.88 -7.69
C ALA A 32 16.06 -13.26 -8.89
N ASP A 33 17.04 -13.97 -9.42
CA ASP A 33 17.82 -13.53 -10.58
C ASP A 33 16.97 -13.44 -11.85
N SER A 34 16.02 -14.36 -12.06
CA SER A 34 15.09 -14.30 -13.21
C SER A 34 14.07 -13.16 -13.08
N ILE A 35 13.67 -12.79 -11.88
CA ILE A 35 12.82 -11.62 -11.62
C ILE A 35 13.63 -10.34 -11.84
N GLN A 36 14.88 -10.31 -11.40
CA GLN A 36 15.81 -9.20 -11.61
C GLN A 36 16.10 -9.01 -13.11
N ALA A 37 16.39 -10.07 -13.84
CA ALA A 37 16.63 -10.06 -15.29
C ALA A 37 15.40 -9.63 -16.11
N LEU A 38 14.18 -9.95 -15.65
CA LEU A 38 12.93 -9.43 -16.25
C LEU A 38 12.74 -7.93 -15.98
N MET A 39 13.33 -7.40 -14.90
CA MET A 39 13.34 -5.95 -14.61
C MET A 39 14.36 -5.19 -15.45
N GLU A 40 15.40 -5.85 -15.95
CA GLU A 40 16.52 -5.21 -16.65
C GLU A 40 16.27 -5.01 -18.15
N ARG A 41 15.30 -5.68 -18.75
CA ARG A 41 14.90 -5.50 -20.16
C ARG A 41 13.59 -4.76 -20.30
N PRO A 42 13.61 -3.42 -20.24
CA PRO A 42 12.38 -2.64 -20.48
C PRO A 42 11.92 -2.85 -21.92
N VAL A 43 10.69 -3.34 -22.06
CA VAL A 43 10.06 -3.47 -23.39
C VAL A 43 9.82 -2.06 -23.94
N VAL A 44 10.49 -1.72 -25.05
CA VAL A 44 10.23 -0.49 -25.76
C VAL A 44 9.02 -0.73 -26.65
N ILE A 45 7.91 -0.08 -26.35
CA ILE A 45 6.67 -0.25 -27.10
C ILE A 45 6.32 1.07 -27.78
N ASN A 46 6.20 1.04 -29.11
CA ASN A 46 5.93 2.23 -29.92
C ASN A 46 4.55 2.86 -29.62
N ASP A 47 3.59 2.10 -29.07
CA ASP A 47 2.27 2.60 -28.73
C ASP A 47 2.25 3.64 -27.60
N TRP A 48 3.41 3.92 -26.97
CA TRP A 48 3.59 5.08 -26.11
C TRP A 48 3.59 6.41 -26.91
N ILE A 49 3.63 6.37 -28.24
CA ILE A 49 3.47 7.56 -29.07
C ILE A 49 2.12 8.24 -28.86
N TYR A 50 1.09 7.48 -28.48
CA TYR A 50 -0.25 8.00 -28.20
C TYR A 50 -0.28 8.76 -26.88
N LYS A 51 -0.62 10.04 -26.95
CA LYS A 51 -0.66 10.96 -25.79
C LYS A 51 -1.60 10.46 -24.68
N GLU A 52 -2.70 9.81 -25.06
CA GLU A 52 -3.69 9.26 -24.11
C GLU A 52 -3.07 8.23 -23.17
N ASN A 53 -2.27 7.31 -23.71
CA ASN A 53 -1.57 6.29 -22.92
C ASN A 53 -0.63 6.94 -21.91
N ARG A 54 0.16 7.92 -22.33
CA ARG A 54 1.09 8.64 -21.46
C ARG A 54 0.37 9.42 -20.38
N LYS A 55 -0.71 10.14 -20.76
CA LYS A 55 -1.55 10.91 -19.84
C LYS A 55 -2.20 10.00 -18.77
N ASP A 56 -2.74 8.86 -19.20
CA ASP A 56 -3.37 7.91 -18.28
C ASP A 56 -2.36 7.33 -17.28
N LEU A 57 -1.15 6.98 -17.73
CA LEU A 57 -0.11 6.54 -16.81
C LEU A 57 0.26 7.63 -15.80
N MET A 58 0.52 8.87 -16.25
CA MET A 58 0.87 9.98 -15.36
C MET A 58 -0.22 10.22 -14.28
N LEU A 59 -1.50 10.22 -14.68
CA LEU A 59 -2.61 10.38 -13.74
C LEU A 59 -2.63 9.25 -12.70
N MET A 60 -2.41 8.01 -13.12
CA MET A 60 -2.38 6.86 -12.20
C MET A 60 -1.16 6.90 -11.28
N LEU A 61 0.00 7.33 -11.76
CA LEU A 61 1.20 7.51 -10.94
C LEU A 61 1.04 8.66 -9.95
N ALA A 62 0.37 9.75 -10.32
CA ALA A 62 0.06 10.86 -9.41
C ALA A 62 -0.91 10.42 -8.30
N ASP A 63 -1.84 9.51 -8.62
CA ASP A 63 -2.80 8.93 -7.65
C ASP A 63 -2.16 7.84 -6.76
N ALA A 64 -0.93 7.42 -7.02
CA ALA A 64 -0.24 6.38 -6.25
C ALA A 64 -0.20 6.68 -4.74
N LYS A 65 -0.11 7.96 -4.34
CA LYS A 65 -0.18 8.40 -2.94
C LYS A 65 -1.47 7.97 -2.23
N ASN A 66 -2.59 7.88 -2.93
CA ASN A 66 -3.87 7.42 -2.39
C ASN A 66 -3.91 5.89 -2.27
N ASN A 67 -3.04 5.18 -2.98
CA ASN A 67 -2.82 3.74 -2.85
C ASN A 67 -1.70 3.40 -1.83
N GLY A 68 -1.24 4.38 -1.04
CA GLY A 68 -0.17 4.19 -0.07
C GLY A 68 1.21 4.00 -0.68
N LEU A 69 1.39 4.39 -1.94
CA LEU A 69 2.63 4.27 -2.69
C LEU A 69 3.22 5.66 -2.98
N ASN A 70 4.56 5.74 -3.04
CA ASN A 70 5.21 7.01 -3.31
C ASN A 70 5.35 7.20 -4.84
N PRO A 71 4.74 8.26 -5.44
CA PRO A 71 4.88 8.54 -6.87
C PRO A 71 6.32 8.70 -7.37
N MET A 72 7.24 9.08 -6.47
CA MET A 72 8.66 9.25 -6.79
C MET A 72 9.36 7.93 -7.12
N ASP A 73 8.89 6.81 -6.56
CA ASP A 73 9.43 5.47 -6.87
C ASP A 73 9.22 5.10 -8.34
N TYR A 74 8.26 5.73 -8.98
CA TYR A 74 7.87 5.50 -10.39
C TYR A 74 8.33 6.62 -11.33
N GLN A 75 9.28 7.41 -10.89
CA GLN A 75 9.89 8.51 -11.65
C GLN A 75 8.90 9.58 -12.16
N LEU A 76 7.77 9.80 -11.44
CA LEU A 76 6.73 10.71 -11.91
C LEU A 76 7.25 12.08 -12.31
N LYS A 77 8.09 12.73 -11.49
CA LYS A 77 8.66 14.05 -11.81
C LYS A 77 9.51 14.05 -13.09
N ASN A 78 10.26 12.97 -13.34
CA ASN A 78 11.06 12.83 -14.56
C ASN A 78 10.14 12.66 -15.78
N ILE A 79 9.08 11.87 -15.63
CA ILE A 79 8.06 11.65 -16.67
C ILE A 79 7.38 12.98 -17.00
N GLU A 80 6.91 13.73 -16.01
CA GLU A 80 6.25 15.04 -16.20
C GLU A 80 7.18 16.04 -16.90
N LYS A 81 8.46 16.12 -16.47
CA LYS A 81 9.46 16.99 -17.08
C LYS A 81 9.72 16.62 -18.54
N THR A 82 9.79 15.33 -18.86
CA THR A 82 10.05 14.84 -20.21
C THR A 82 8.81 15.01 -21.10
N GLU A 83 7.61 14.74 -20.57
CA GLU A 83 6.35 14.94 -21.30
C GLU A 83 6.16 16.40 -21.73
N ALA A 84 6.52 17.36 -20.88
CA ALA A 84 6.45 18.79 -21.22
C ALA A 84 7.31 19.16 -22.43
N LYS A 85 8.31 18.34 -22.76
CA LYS A 85 9.23 18.54 -23.89
C LYS A 85 9.05 17.52 -25.02
N PHE A 86 8.02 16.69 -24.96
CA PHE A 86 7.85 15.54 -25.83
C PHE A 86 7.99 15.86 -27.31
N ASN A 87 7.38 16.96 -27.78
CA ASN A 87 7.42 17.39 -29.18
C ASN A 87 8.81 17.84 -29.65
N LYS A 88 9.77 18.04 -28.73
CA LYS A 88 11.14 18.44 -28.99
C LYS A 88 12.13 17.29 -28.91
N LEU A 89 11.64 16.09 -28.57
CA LEU A 89 12.49 14.91 -28.43
C LEU A 89 12.79 14.30 -29.79
N ASP A 90 14.05 13.97 -30.02
CA ASP A 90 14.45 13.16 -31.15
C ASP A 90 14.04 11.68 -30.99
N SER A 91 14.20 10.87 -32.03
CA SER A 91 13.81 9.46 -32.04
C SER A 91 14.52 8.61 -30.97
N VAL A 92 15.77 8.96 -30.64
CA VAL A 92 16.55 8.24 -29.61
C VAL A 92 15.99 8.56 -28.19
N GLN A 93 15.78 9.86 -27.95
CA GLN A 93 15.21 10.37 -26.70
C GLN A 93 13.80 9.85 -26.49
N GLN A 94 12.94 9.78 -27.52
CA GLN A 94 11.61 9.17 -27.44
C GLN A 94 11.68 7.71 -27.06
N LYS A 95 12.58 6.92 -27.69
CA LYS A 95 12.78 5.51 -27.31
C LYS A 95 13.22 5.35 -25.85
N GLN A 96 14.11 6.21 -25.36
CA GLN A 96 14.52 6.20 -23.95
C GLN A 96 13.35 6.56 -23.02
N TYR A 97 12.55 7.56 -23.39
CA TYR A 97 11.36 7.95 -22.65
C TYR A 97 10.33 6.80 -22.57
N PHE A 98 10.08 6.11 -23.67
CA PHE A 98 9.17 4.94 -23.71
C PHE A 98 9.66 3.80 -22.81
N LYS A 99 10.98 3.59 -22.69
CA LYS A 99 11.57 2.65 -21.74
C LYS A 99 11.24 3.04 -20.28
N ILE A 100 11.35 4.34 -19.97
CA ILE A 100 11.01 4.86 -18.62
C ILE A 100 9.53 4.63 -18.32
N LEU A 101 8.63 4.97 -19.25
CA LEU A 101 7.20 4.76 -19.10
C LEU A 101 6.86 3.28 -18.87
N SER A 102 7.43 2.39 -19.70
CA SER A 102 7.21 0.93 -19.56
C SER A 102 7.70 0.40 -18.23
N LYS A 103 8.89 0.82 -17.77
CA LYS A 103 9.45 0.44 -16.47
C LYS A 103 8.57 0.94 -15.31
N SER A 104 8.10 2.19 -15.39
CA SER A 104 7.25 2.79 -14.38
C SER A 104 5.89 2.11 -14.30
N PHE A 105 5.26 1.79 -15.43
CA PHE A 105 4.02 1.00 -15.48
C PHE A 105 4.21 -0.38 -14.83
N THR A 106 5.23 -1.11 -15.25
CA THR A 106 5.52 -2.47 -14.77
C THR A 106 5.74 -2.49 -13.26
N LEU A 107 6.56 -1.56 -12.76
CA LEU A 107 6.86 -1.47 -11.33
C LEU A 107 5.60 -1.09 -10.52
N TYR A 108 4.84 -0.10 -11.01
CA TYR A 108 3.62 0.34 -10.34
C TYR A 108 2.55 -0.75 -10.33
N TYR A 109 2.33 -1.43 -11.46
CA TYR A 109 1.42 -2.57 -11.55
C TYR A 109 1.79 -3.67 -10.55
N ARG A 110 3.06 -4.04 -10.47
CA ARG A 110 3.55 -5.06 -9.53
C ARG A 110 3.32 -4.67 -8.08
N HIS A 111 3.57 -3.41 -7.74
CA HIS A 111 3.33 -2.91 -6.39
C HIS A 111 1.84 -2.86 -6.04
N LEU A 112 0.97 -2.53 -7.00
CA LEU A 112 -0.49 -2.61 -6.79
C LEU A 112 -0.95 -4.07 -6.63
N TYR A 113 -0.42 -4.96 -7.46
CA TYR A 113 -0.88 -6.35 -7.52
C TYR A 113 -0.28 -7.24 -6.42
N ASN A 114 1.00 -7.18 -6.16
CA ASN A 114 1.73 -8.02 -5.18
C ASN A 114 2.06 -7.30 -3.87
N GLY A 115 1.86 -5.98 -3.79
CA GLY A 115 2.39 -5.16 -2.71
C GLY A 115 3.84 -4.73 -2.97
N LYS A 116 4.26 -3.64 -2.32
CA LYS A 116 5.62 -3.10 -2.42
C LYS A 116 6.59 -3.80 -1.48
N LEU A 117 6.12 -4.20 -0.30
CA LEU A 117 6.94 -4.86 0.71
C LEU A 117 6.97 -6.36 0.47
N ASP A 118 8.13 -6.97 0.68
CA ASP A 118 8.25 -8.41 0.68
C ASP A 118 7.85 -8.96 2.06
N PRO A 119 6.73 -9.69 2.17
CA PRO A 119 6.26 -10.19 3.46
C PRO A 119 7.23 -11.17 4.12
N ARG A 120 8.04 -11.91 3.34
CA ARG A 120 9.03 -12.86 3.87
C ARG A 120 10.15 -12.17 4.66
N LYS A 121 10.43 -10.89 4.35
CA LYS A 121 11.39 -10.07 5.10
C LYS A 121 10.81 -9.51 6.39
N LEU A 122 9.49 -9.50 6.52
CA LEU A 122 8.77 -8.96 7.67
C LEU A 122 8.28 -10.03 8.63
N TYR A 123 7.95 -11.22 8.10
CA TYR A 123 7.38 -12.33 8.85
C TYR A 123 8.15 -13.60 8.50
N SER A 124 8.79 -14.21 9.49
CA SER A 124 9.62 -15.41 9.35
C SER A 124 8.84 -16.64 8.90
N ASP A 125 7.56 -16.68 9.23
CA ASP A 125 6.61 -17.77 8.96
C ASP A 125 5.76 -17.55 7.70
N TRP A 126 6.12 -16.57 6.86
CA TRP A 126 5.40 -16.29 5.62
C TRP A 126 5.78 -17.29 4.53
N ASP A 127 4.85 -18.17 4.18
CA ASP A 127 5.02 -19.29 3.27
C ASP A 127 4.38 -19.10 1.88
N LEU A 128 3.71 -17.97 1.66
CA LEU A 128 2.96 -17.75 0.42
C LEU A 128 3.86 -17.15 -0.68
N ASP A 129 3.82 -17.78 -1.85
CA ASP A 129 4.53 -17.30 -3.04
C ASP A 129 3.86 -16.06 -3.66
N GLN A 130 4.69 -15.17 -4.21
CA GLN A 130 4.19 -14.07 -5.02
C GLN A 130 3.67 -14.60 -6.37
N LYS A 131 2.51 -14.10 -6.80
CA LYS A 131 1.98 -14.47 -8.13
C LYS A 131 2.88 -13.95 -9.23
N ARG A 132 3.25 -14.83 -10.13
CA ARG A 132 3.96 -14.45 -11.35
C ARG A 132 3.01 -13.72 -12.30
N ILE A 133 3.44 -12.57 -12.78
CA ILE A 133 2.65 -11.73 -13.67
C ILE A 133 3.45 -11.49 -14.95
N LYS A 134 2.84 -11.78 -16.09
CA LYS A 134 3.41 -11.45 -17.41
C LYS A 134 3.14 -9.99 -17.74
N THR A 135 3.85 -9.09 -17.08
CA THR A 135 3.63 -7.64 -17.18
C THR A 135 3.84 -7.09 -18.59
N ASP A 136 4.73 -7.68 -19.38
CA ASP A 136 5.00 -7.25 -20.76
C ASP A 136 3.81 -7.49 -21.68
N THR A 137 3.19 -8.68 -21.60
CA THR A 137 1.99 -8.99 -22.36
C THR A 137 0.84 -8.08 -21.96
N LEU A 138 0.71 -7.83 -20.65
CA LEU A 138 -0.31 -6.96 -20.11
C LEU A 138 -0.12 -5.51 -20.57
N LEU A 139 1.11 -5.01 -20.56
CA LEU A 139 1.43 -3.67 -21.03
C LEU A 139 1.14 -3.52 -22.54
N LYS A 140 1.53 -4.50 -23.37
CA LYS A 140 1.22 -4.51 -24.81
C LYS A 140 -0.29 -4.41 -25.03
N TYR A 141 -1.07 -5.24 -24.33
CA TYR A 141 -2.51 -5.18 -24.40
C TYR A 141 -3.09 -3.84 -23.95
N ALA A 142 -2.61 -3.31 -22.82
CA ALA A 142 -3.06 -2.05 -22.26
C ALA A 142 -2.82 -0.86 -23.20
N LEU A 143 -1.64 -0.81 -23.84
CA LEU A 143 -1.27 0.24 -24.78
C LEU A 143 -2.08 0.17 -26.08
N LYS A 144 -2.15 -1.03 -26.70
CA LYS A 144 -2.90 -1.25 -27.96
C LYS A 144 -4.35 -0.86 -27.81
N ASN A 145 -4.97 -1.16 -26.66
CA ASN A 145 -6.40 -0.96 -26.42
C ASN A 145 -6.69 0.35 -25.66
N LYS A 146 -5.70 1.21 -25.39
CA LYS A 146 -5.84 2.45 -24.60
C LYS A 146 -6.46 2.18 -23.21
N LYS A 147 -6.08 1.09 -22.58
CA LYS A 147 -6.64 0.60 -21.29
C LYS A 147 -5.66 0.70 -20.11
N ILE A 148 -4.68 1.61 -20.17
CA ILE A 148 -3.68 1.79 -19.10
C ILE A 148 -4.37 1.99 -17.74
N ARG A 149 -5.34 2.90 -17.67
CA ARG A 149 -6.04 3.22 -16.43
C ARG A 149 -6.86 2.05 -15.89
N SER A 150 -7.63 1.35 -16.73
CA SER A 150 -8.46 0.23 -16.31
C SER A 150 -7.63 -0.92 -15.80
N ILE A 151 -6.56 -1.28 -16.50
CA ILE A 151 -5.63 -2.35 -16.11
C ILE A 151 -4.98 -2.05 -14.75
N LEU A 152 -4.53 -0.82 -14.52
CA LEU A 152 -3.95 -0.42 -13.22
C LEU A 152 -4.98 -0.43 -12.10
N LYS A 153 -6.23 -0.03 -12.36
CA LYS A 153 -7.33 -0.13 -11.38
C LYS A 153 -7.72 -1.57 -11.05
N GLU A 154 -7.67 -2.46 -12.03
CA GLU A 154 -7.94 -3.88 -11.81
C GLU A 154 -6.87 -4.55 -10.95
N ALA A 155 -5.63 -4.05 -10.98
CA ALA A 155 -4.56 -4.53 -10.13
C ALA A 155 -4.74 -4.16 -8.64
N GLU A 156 -5.57 -3.16 -8.32
CA GLU A 156 -5.83 -2.76 -6.96
C GLU A 156 -6.54 -3.86 -6.15
N PRO A 157 -6.17 -4.08 -4.88
CA PRO A 157 -6.87 -5.03 -4.02
C PRO A 157 -8.34 -4.63 -3.80
N LYS A 158 -9.24 -5.59 -3.92
CA LYS A 158 -10.70 -5.37 -3.81
C LYS A 158 -11.25 -5.57 -2.38
N HIS A 159 -10.39 -5.87 -1.41
CA HIS A 159 -10.80 -6.11 -0.03
C HIS A 159 -11.34 -4.83 0.63
N ALA A 160 -12.39 -4.96 1.43
CA ALA A 160 -13.04 -3.83 2.10
C ALA A 160 -12.07 -3.03 2.96
N GLN A 161 -11.13 -3.70 3.67
CA GLN A 161 -10.11 -3.06 4.49
C GLN A 161 -9.17 -2.17 3.65
N TYR A 162 -8.72 -2.67 2.49
CA TYR A 162 -7.88 -1.88 1.59
C TYR A 162 -8.63 -0.66 1.08
N GLN A 163 -9.88 -0.82 0.65
CA GLN A 163 -10.69 0.28 0.16
C GLN A 163 -10.98 1.32 1.26
N GLY A 164 -11.24 0.86 2.49
CA GLY A 164 -11.39 1.73 3.66
C GLY A 164 -10.11 2.54 3.95
N LEU A 165 -8.95 1.91 3.95
CA LEU A 165 -7.66 2.59 4.12
C LEU A 165 -7.39 3.59 2.99
N LYS A 166 -7.65 3.21 1.74
CA LYS A 166 -7.51 4.09 0.57
C LYS A 166 -8.38 5.34 0.69
N MET A 167 -9.65 5.17 1.05
CA MET A 167 -10.56 6.30 1.26
C MET A 167 -10.08 7.23 2.38
N ASN A 168 -9.64 6.68 3.51
CA ASN A 168 -9.14 7.47 4.63
C ASN A 168 -7.83 8.18 4.27
N LEU A 169 -6.92 7.51 3.58
CA LEU A 169 -5.67 8.11 3.11
C LEU A 169 -5.94 9.25 2.12
N ALA A 170 -6.90 9.07 1.20
CA ALA A 170 -7.31 10.13 0.28
C ALA A 170 -7.88 11.35 1.01
N LYS A 171 -8.68 11.16 2.07
CA LYS A 171 -9.17 12.23 2.94
C LYS A 171 -8.00 12.97 3.60
N LEU A 172 -7.07 12.24 4.22
CA LEU A 172 -5.90 12.82 4.88
C LEU A 172 -4.97 13.57 3.91
N ASN A 173 -4.80 13.06 2.68
CA ASN A 173 -4.00 13.72 1.65
C ASN A 173 -4.61 15.04 1.15
N LYS A 174 -5.92 15.25 1.31
CA LYS A 174 -6.60 16.50 0.99
C LYS A 174 -6.44 17.56 2.07
N ILE A 175 -6.11 17.15 3.31
CA ILE A 175 -5.94 18.09 4.41
C ILE A 175 -4.67 18.91 4.19
N ASN A 176 -4.82 20.22 4.24
CA ASN A 176 -3.72 21.14 3.99
C ASN A 176 -2.63 20.99 5.08
N LYS A 177 -1.36 20.96 4.66
CA LYS A 177 -0.20 20.76 5.54
C LYS A 177 0.03 21.88 6.55
N LYS A 178 -0.68 23.02 6.44
CA LYS A 178 -0.53 24.18 7.32
C LYS A 178 -1.19 24.04 8.70
N ASP A 179 -1.91 22.94 8.95
CA ASP A 179 -2.57 22.70 10.25
C ASP A 179 -1.63 22.10 11.29
N ALA A 180 -0.51 22.75 11.54
CA ALA A 180 0.36 22.45 12.66
C ALA A 180 -0.10 23.24 13.90
N CYS A 181 -1.27 22.93 14.45
CA CYS A 181 -1.64 23.42 15.77
C CYS A 181 -0.86 22.62 16.80
N ASN A 182 -0.01 23.29 17.58
CA ASN A 182 0.57 22.73 18.79
C ASN A 182 -0.40 23.04 19.94
N ILE A 183 -1.06 21.99 20.45
CA ILE A 183 -2.02 22.09 21.55
C ILE A 183 -1.26 21.92 22.85
N GLU A 184 -1.22 22.94 23.69
CA GLU A 184 -0.58 22.92 25.00
C GLU A 184 -1.66 22.95 26.08
N ILE A 185 -1.80 21.86 26.79
CA ILE A 185 -2.72 21.70 27.92
C ILE A 185 -1.95 20.90 28.99
N ASN A 186 -1.74 21.52 30.13
CA ASN A 186 -1.03 20.93 31.27
C ASN A 186 -2.02 20.30 32.27
N ASP A 187 -3.25 20.81 32.32
CA ASP A 187 -4.30 20.37 33.22
C ASP A 187 -5.23 19.36 32.54
N LYS A 188 -6.08 18.71 33.36
CA LYS A 188 -7.18 17.89 32.85
C LYS A 188 -8.36 18.79 32.53
N LEU A 189 -8.89 18.71 31.31
CA LEU A 189 -10.08 19.44 30.91
C LEU A 189 -11.29 18.50 30.84
N PHE A 190 -12.35 18.93 31.51
CA PHE A 190 -13.67 18.28 31.56
C PHE A 190 -14.68 19.15 30.83
N VAL A 191 -15.86 18.61 30.57
CA VAL A 191 -16.99 19.41 30.09
C VAL A 191 -17.23 20.60 31.02
N GLY A 192 -17.38 21.80 30.45
CA GLY A 192 -17.49 23.08 31.17
C GLY A 192 -16.15 23.79 31.38
N SER A 193 -15.00 23.15 31.25
CA SER A 193 -13.69 23.77 31.38
C SER A 193 -13.47 24.87 30.35
N LYS A 194 -12.89 26.00 30.77
CA LYS A 194 -12.48 27.11 29.90
C LYS A 194 -10.97 27.08 29.73
N HIS A 195 -10.48 26.92 28.51
CA HIS A 195 -9.06 26.93 28.21
C HIS A 195 -8.80 27.42 26.77
N PRO A 196 -7.85 28.33 26.52
CA PRO A 196 -7.60 28.90 25.19
C PRO A 196 -7.35 27.84 24.12
N ALA A 197 -6.64 26.75 24.44
CA ALA A 197 -6.35 25.65 23.53
C ALA A 197 -7.59 24.87 23.07
N MET A 198 -8.76 25.05 23.70
CA MET A 198 -10.00 24.40 23.25
C MET A 198 -10.39 24.81 21.82
N LYS A 199 -10.03 26.03 21.40
CA LYS A 199 -10.23 26.48 19.99
C LYS A 199 -9.50 25.56 19.02
N ASP A 200 -8.26 25.20 19.33
CA ASP A 200 -7.43 24.35 18.47
C ASP A 200 -7.81 22.85 18.59
N VAL A 201 -8.22 22.40 19.78
CA VAL A 201 -8.81 21.07 19.97
C VAL A 201 -10.04 20.90 19.06
N LYS A 202 -10.98 21.88 19.07
CA LYS A 202 -12.18 21.88 18.22
C LYS A 202 -11.81 21.83 16.73
N LYS A 203 -10.89 22.69 16.28
CA LYS A 203 -10.39 22.69 14.90
C LYS A 203 -9.82 21.33 14.52
N LYS A 204 -9.03 20.73 15.41
CA LYS A 204 -8.40 19.43 15.16
C LYS A 204 -9.41 18.30 15.06
N LEU A 205 -10.40 18.25 15.96
CA LEU A 205 -11.47 17.26 15.93
C LEU A 205 -12.36 17.38 14.68
N LEU A 206 -12.67 18.62 14.25
CA LEU A 206 -13.35 18.89 12.98
C LEU A 206 -12.53 18.39 11.79
N LEU A 207 -11.25 18.74 11.76
CA LEU A 207 -10.33 18.36 10.68
C LEU A 207 -10.20 16.85 10.54
N LEU A 208 -10.16 16.14 11.66
CA LEU A 208 -10.04 14.68 11.71
C LEU A 208 -11.39 13.98 11.52
N GLY A 209 -12.51 14.73 11.55
CA GLY A 209 -13.87 14.20 11.33
C GLY A 209 -14.47 13.49 12.55
N ASP A 210 -13.92 13.75 13.75
CA ASP A 210 -14.49 13.22 15.00
C ASP A 210 -15.74 13.95 15.43
N ILE A 211 -15.84 15.23 15.04
CA ILE A 211 -17.06 16.06 15.18
C ILE A 211 -17.45 16.65 13.82
N LYS A 212 -18.73 16.97 13.65
CA LYS A 212 -19.26 17.54 12.41
C LYS A 212 -19.34 19.06 12.43
N LYS A 213 -19.60 19.65 13.61
CA LYS A 213 -19.74 21.08 13.83
C LYS A 213 -19.21 21.44 15.22
N ALA A 214 -18.61 22.61 15.36
CA ALA A 214 -18.25 23.22 16.63
C ALA A 214 -18.00 24.70 16.41
N ASP A 215 -18.28 25.51 17.44
CA ASP A 215 -17.81 26.90 17.48
C ASP A 215 -16.34 26.92 17.86
N THR A 216 -15.47 27.14 16.86
CA THR A 216 -14.00 27.17 17.04
C THR A 216 -13.49 28.49 17.63
N THR A 217 -14.40 29.48 17.87
CA THR A 217 -14.03 30.76 18.51
C THR A 217 -14.16 30.69 20.01
N ALA A 218 -15.10 29.88 20.53
CA ALA A 218 -15.33 29.70 21.94
C ALA A 218 -14.24 28.81 22.58
N ALA A 219 -13.64 29.29 23.68
CA ALA A 219 -12.58 28.62 24.42
C ALA A 219 -13.13 27.72 25.54
N VAL A 220 -14.30 27.09 25.32
CA VAL A 220 -15.00 26.25 26.30
C VAL A 220 -15.11 24.83 25.78
N TYR A 221 -14.98 23.85 26.68
CA TYR A 221 -15.28 22.44 26.41
C TYR A 221 -16.80 22.23 26.59
N GLU A 222 -17.54 22.28 25.49
CA GLU A 222 -19.00 22.13 25.49
C GLU A 222 -19.38 20.64 25.52
N GLU A 223 -20.56 20.33 26.10
CA GLU A 223 -21.14 18.99 26.16
C GLU A 223 -21.25 18.34 24.76
N SER A 224 -21.56 19.15 23.74
CA SER A 224 -21.65 18.73 22.35
C SER A 224 -20.37 18.09 21.79
N LEU A 225 -19.22 18.38 22.40
CA LEU A 225 -17.91 17.84 21.99
C LEU A 225 -17.58 16.51 22.64
N LEU A 226 -18.23 16.15 23.77
CA LEU A 226 -17.92 14.99 24.58
C LEU A 226 -17.89 13.70 23.73
N SER A 227 -18.92 13.50 22.92
CA SER A 227 -19.01 12.32 22.05
C SER A 227 -17.88 12.26 21.02
N GLY A 228 -17.46 13.40 20.49
CA GLY A 228 -16.36 13.51 19.55
C GLY A 228 -15.00 13.23 20.21
N VAL A 229 -14.80 13.75 21.43
CA VAL A 229 -13.58 13.47 22.20
C VAL A 229 -13.48 11.99 22.54
N LYS A 230 -14.56 11.36 23.04
CA LYS A 230 -14.61 9.92 23.32
C LYS A 230 -14.31 9.10 22.07
N LYS A 231 -14.93 9.43 20.93
CA LYS A 231 -14.64 8.77 19.64
C LYS A 231 -13.19 8.92 19.22
N PHE A 232 -12.61 10.12 19.40
CA PHE A 232 -11.19 10.35 19.13
C PHE A 232 -10.30 9.47 20.03
N GLN A 233 -10.59 9.41 21.34
CA GLN A 233 -9.87 8.58 22.30
C GLN A 233 -9.93 7.10 21.93
N GLU A 234 -11.14 6.57 21.71
CA GLU A 234 -11.36 5.15 21.36
C GLU A 234 -10.51 4.74 20.13
N ARG A 235 -10.58 5.52 19.05
CA ARG A 235 -9.82 5.18 17.83
C ARG A 235 -8.30 5.37 17.96
N HIS A 236 -7.82 6.00 19.04
CA HIS A 236 -6.40 6.14 19.34
C HIS A 236 -5.93 5.17 20.46
N GLY A 237 -6.79 4.24 20.89
CA GLY A 237 -6.49 3.29 21.94
C GLY A 237 -6.33 3.96 23.32
N ILE A 238 -6.95 5.12 23.51
CA ILE A 238 -7.04 5.85 24.77
C ILE A 238 -8.41 5.54 25.37
N GLU A 239 -8.50 5.39 26.69
CA GLU A 239 -9.77 5.18 27.38
C GLU A 239 -10.76 6.29 27.03
N PRO A 240 -11.98 5.97 26.54
CA PRO A 240 -12.94 6.95 26.06
C PRO A 240 -13.73 7.61 27.21
N ASN A 241 -13.02 8.20 28.19
CA ASN A 241 -13.61 8.87 29.35
C ASN A 241 -14.07 10.30 29.04
N GLY A 242 -13.66 10.88 27.90
CA GLY A 242 -13.99 12.25 27.52
C GLY A 242 -13.12 13.32 28.22
N VAL A 243 -12.15 12.94 29.04
CA VAL A 243 -11.24 13.89 29.68
C VAL A 243 -10.07 14.20 28.74
N ILE A 244 -9.84 15.48 28.45
CA ILE A 244 -8.69 15.90 27.65
C ILE A 244 -7.50 16.04 28.58
N GLU A 245 -6.62 15.04 28.57
CA GLU A 245 -5.41 14.99 29.39
C GLU A 245 -4.20 14.64 28.54
N ARG A 246 -3.03 14.49 29.16
CA ARG A 246 -1.73 14.33 28.49
C ARG A 246 -1.73 13.34 27.32
N LEU A 247 -2.36 12.16 27.45
CA LEU A 247 -2.40 11.16 26.36
C LEU A 247 -3.26 11.64 25.19
N THR A 248 -4.41 12.26 25.48
CA THR A 248 -5.29 12.82 24.46
C THR A 248 -4.59 13.98 23.73
N VAL A 249 -3.95 14.89 24.47
CA VAL A 249 -3.18 15.99 23.89
C VAL A 249 -2.02 15.50 23.01
N LYS A 250 -1.27 14.52 23.48
CA LYS A 250 -0.19 13.89 22.70
C LYS A 250 -0.71 13.30 21.40
N ALA A 251 -1.86 12.63 21.43
CA ALA A 251 -2.50 12.06 20.25
C ALA A 251 -3.02 13.16 19.30
N LEU A 252 -3.59 14.25 19.81
CA LEU A 252 -4.03 15.40 19.01
C LEU A 252 -2.85 16.08 18.30
N ASN A 253 -1.71 16.19 18.96
CA ASN A 253 -0.50 16.82 18.43
C ASN A 253 0.27 15.99 17.40
N VAL A 254 -0.13 14.73 17.14
CA VAL A 254 0.50 13.95 16.07
C VAL A 254 0.26 14.64 14.74
N PRO A 255 1.31 15.07 14.01
CA PRO A 255 1.15 15.73 12.73
C PRO A 255 0.43 14.85 11.71
N ILE A 256 -0.42 15.45 10.87
CA ILE A 256 -1.15 14.71 9.82
C ILE A 256 -0.17 14.05 8.85
N GLN A 257 0.96 14.68 8.57
CA GLN A 257 2.02 14.12 7.73
C GLN A 257 2.56 12.81 8.31
N LYS A 258 2.74 12.74 9.63
CA LYS A 258 3.18 11.51 10.31
C LYS A 258 2.10 10.43 10.23
N ARG A 259 0.83 10.78 10.36
CA ARG A 259 -0.30 9.85 10.15
C ARG A 259 -0.32 9.32 8.71
N ASN A 260 -0.14 10.22 7.73
CA ASN A 260 -0.07 9.84 6.31
C ASN A 260 1.14 8.97 5.99
N SER A 261 2.28 9.15 6.63
CA SER A 261 3.47 8.33 6.41
C SER A 261 3.36 6.92 7.03
N THR A 262 2.54 6.75 8.07
CA THR A 262 2.32 5.45 8.73
C THR A 262 1.31 4.58 7.98
N MET A 263 0.23 5.17 7.45
CA MET A 263 -0.80 4.43 6.68
C MET A 263 -0.27 3.66 5.45
N PRO A 264 0.66 4.21 4.65
CA PRO A 264 1.22 3.49 3.51
C PRO A 264 1.87 2.16 3.85
N PHE A 265 2.42 2.00 5.06
CA PHE A 265 3.00 0.73 5.49
C PHE A 265 1.97 -0.40 5.65
N CYS A 266 0.71 -0.05 5.90
CA CYS A 266 -0.37 -1.02 6.05
C CYS A 266 -0.98 -1.47 4.69
N MET A 267 -0.84 -0.64 3.64
CA MET A 267 -1.49 -0.88 2.34
C MET A 267 -0.70 -1.81 1.40
N PRO A 268 0.65 -1.74 1.33
CA PRO A 268 1.43 -2.55 0.40
C PRO A 268 1.52 -4.03 0.78
N ILE A 269 1.11 -4.39 1.99
CA ILE A 269 0.97 -5.79 2.39
C ILE A 269 -0.37 -6.25 1.84
N LYS A 270 -0.35 -6.89 0.67
CA LYS A 270 -1.51 -7.58 0.16
C LYS A 270 -1.81 -8.67 1.16
N VAL A 271 -2.87 -8.51 1.94
CA VAL A 271 -3.39 -9.59 2.80
C VAL A 271 -3.90 -10.69 1.86
N TRP A 272 -2.98 -11.60 1.53
CA TRP A 272 -3.23 -12.73 0.70
C TRP A 272 -4.01 -13.78 1.49
N ASN A 273 -5.17 -14.16 0.98
CA ASN A 273 -5.95 -15.31 1.41
C ASN A 273 -6.33 -15.35 2.91
N TRP A 274 -7.23 -14.48 3.31
CA TRP A 274 -7.93 -14.54 4.59
C TRP A 274 -8.72 -15.84 4.84
N HIS A 275 -8.76 -16.76 3.87
CA HIS A 275 -9.54 -17.99 4.01
C HIS A 275 -8.87 -19.08 4.82
N LYS A 276 -7.61 -18.95 5.25
CA LYS A 276 -6.95 -20.05 5.98
C LYS A 276 -6.46 -19.79 7.40
N LYS A 277 -6.21 -18.56 7.84
CA LYS A 277 -6.00 -18.22 9.28
C LYS A 277 -6.18 -16.71 9.50
N PRO A 278 -6.95 -16.26 10.51
CA PRO A 278 -6.99 -14.87 10.89
C PRO A 278 -5.63 -14.50 11.50
N ILE A 279 -4.85 -13.67 10.81
CA ILE A 279 -3.68 -13.04 11.40
C ILE A 279 -4.22 -12.07 12.44
N ARG A 280 -4.04 -12.38 13.72
CA ARG A 280 -4.27 -11.43 14.81
C ARG A 280 -3.19 -10.36 14.71
N PHE A 281 -3.50 -9.25 14.04
CA PHE A 281 -2.75 -8.02 14.22
C PHE A 281 -2.97 -7.59 15.67
N GLY A 282 -1.91 -7.67 16.47
CA GLY A 282 -1.90 -7.07 17.78
C GLY A 282 -2.26 -5.60 17.65
N ILE A 283 -3.42 -5.25 18.15
CA ILE A 283 -3.83 -3.92 18.60
C ILE A 283 -3.66 -2.79 17.57
N PHE A 284 -4.47 -2.80 16.50
CA PHE A 284 -5.06 -1.61 15.90
C PHE A 284 -6.47 -1.98 15.45
N THR A 285 -7.37 -2.11 16.40
CA THR A 285 -8.80 -2.21 16.10
C THR A 285 -9.29 -0.82 15.68
N TRP A 286 -9.36 -0.58 14.38
CA TRP A 286 -10.19 0.46 13.84
C TRP A 286 -11.60 -0.12 13.67
N ARG A 287 -12.46 0.14 14.61
CA ARG A 287 -13.91 0.03 14.41
C ARG A 287 -14.48 1.35 13.88
#